data_59a7b26e966baa1c47e37c29102fd772
#
_entry.id   59a7b26e966baa1c47e37c29102fd772
#
_cell.length_a   1.000
_cell.length_b   1.000
_cell.length_c   1.000
_cell.angle_alpha   90.00
_cell.angle_beta   90.00
_cell.angle_gamma   90.00
#
_symmetry.space_group_name_H-M   'P 1'
#
loop_
_entity.id
_entity.type
_entity.pdbx_description
1 polymer ?
#
loop_
_entity_poly.entity_id
_entity_poly.type
_entity_poly.pdbx_seq_one_letter_code
_entity_poly.pdbx_strand_id
1 'polypeptide(L)'
;MNAVDTNILFYAQDPRDPLKQSTASSLIWSLPNGILFWQVICEFIASARKLEPFGYDCEKAFHDVRELGRSWDTVFPDWATLDGAMELTSRQSISFWDASIISECLLNGVVRLYSEDLDTHDGIDGLEIINPFRNP
;
A
#
# COMPACT_ATOMS: atom_id res chain seq x y z
N MET A 1 9.36 4.11 9.86
CA MET A 1 7.98 4.28 9.39
C MET A 1 7.61 3.17 8.43
N ASN A 2 6.34 2.84 8.38
CA ASN A 2 5.81 1.70 7.63
C ASN A 2 4.70 2.14 6.70
N ALA A 3 4.61 1.51 5.53
CA ALA A 3 3.53 1.77 4.58
C ALA A 3 2.98 0.45 4.05
N VAL A 4 1.77 0.50 3.53
CA VAL A 4 1.11 -0.63 2.89
C VAL A 4 0.71 -0.25 1.47
N ASP A 5 0.83 -1.20 0.56
CA ASP A 5 0.30 -1.06 -0.79
C ASP A 5 -1.21 -1.31 -0.78
N THR A 6 -1.86 -0.96 -1.86
CA THR A 6 -3.32 -1.07 -2.03
C THR A 6 -3.84 -2.48 -1.74
N ASN A 7 -3.13 -3.51 -2.19
CA ASN A 7 -3.57 -4.89 -2.00
C ASN A 7 -3.74 -5.28 -0.52
N ILE A 8 -2.94 -4.71 0.37
CA ILE A 8 -3.07 -4.99 1.80
C ILE A 8 -4.42 -4.47 2.33
N LEU A 9 -4.78 -3.24 1.99
CA LEU A 9 -6.07 -2.67 2.38
C LEU A 9 -7.24 -3.45 1.76
N PHE A 10 -7.07 -3.85 0.50
CA PHE A 10 -8.09 -4.61 -0.24
C PHE A 10 -8.34 -5.97 0.42
N TYR A 11 -7.29 -6.76 0.67
CA TYR A 11 -7.45 -8.08 1.27
C TYR A 11 -8.04 -8.03 2.68
N ALA A 12 -7.79 -6.96 3.43
CA ALA A 12 -8.40 -6.78 4.75
C ALA A 12 -9.94 -6.78 4.70
N GLN A 13 -10.51 -6.49 3.53
CA GLN A 13 -11.97 -6.42 3.34
C GLN A 13 -12.51 -7.53 2.42
N ASP A 14 -11.66 -8.43 1.93
CA ASP A 14 -12.04 -9.44 0.95
C ASP A 14 -12.38 -10.79 1.64
N PRO A 15 -13.69 -11.15 1.77
CA PRO A 15 -14.08 -12.37 2.43
C PRO A 15 -13.82 -13.64 1.60
N ARG A 16 -13.44 -13.50 0.33
CA ARG A 16 -13.18 -14.64 -0.56
C ARG A 16 -11.90 -15.39 -0.18
N ASP A 17 -10.97 -14.73 0.51
CA ASP A 17 -9.75 -15.34 1.02
C ASP A 17 -9.62 -15.02 2.52
N PRO A 18 -10.24 -15.83 3.40
CA PRO A 18 -10.25 -15.53 4.84
C PRO A 18 -8.87 -15.48 5.48
N LEU A 19 -7.91 -16.25 4.96
CA LEU A 19 -6.55 -16.25 5.50
C LEU A 19 -5.83 -14.95 5.20
N LYS A 20 -5.89 -14.48 3.95
CA LYS A 20 -5.33 -13.18 3.57
C LYS A 20 -6.04 -12.04 4.28
N GLN A 21 -7.36 -12.13 4.41
CA GLN A 21 -8.14 -11.13 5.12
C GLN A 21 -7.67 -10.97 6.56
N SER A 22 -7.52 -12.07 7.27
CA SER A 22 -7.06 -12.08 8.65
C SER A 22 -5.63 -11.54 8.77
N THR A 23 -4.73 -11.97 7.89
CA THR A 23 -3.34 -11.52 7.88
C THR A 23 -3.25 -10.02 7.63
N ALA A 24 -3.95 -9.52 6.62
CA ALA A 24 -3.95 -8.09 6.29
C ALA A 24 -4.55 -7.24 7.41
N SER A 25 -5.68 -7.65 7.97
CA SER A 25 -6.30 -6.93 9.08
C SER A 25 -5.38 -6.85 10.30
N SER A 26 -4.78 -7.96 10.67
CA SER A 26 -3.86 -8.02 11.82
C SER A 26 -2.65 -7.13 11.59
N LEU A 27 -2.12 -7.11 10.37
CA LEU A 27 -0.99 -6.27 10.02
C LEU A 27 -1.33 -4.78 10.18
N ILE A 28 -2.44 -4.34 9.60
CA ILE A 28 -2.86 -2.94 9.66
C ILE A 28 -3.03 -2.48 11.11
N TRP A 29 -3.67 -3.29 11.94
CA TRP A 29 -3.88 -2.95 13.34
C TRP A 29 -2.61 -2.96 14.18
N SER A 30 -1.58 -3.70 13.78
CA SER A 30 -0.35 -3.85 14.55
C SER A 30 0.78 -2.91 14.15
N LEU A 31 0.71 -2.29 12.96
CA LEU A 31 1.80 -1.46 12.46
C LEU A 31 1.91 -0.14 13.22
N PRO A 32 3.07 0.12 13.85
CA PRO A 32 3.35 1.44 14.40
C PRO A 32 3.80 2.39 13.29
N ASN A 33 3.56 3.69 13.48
CA ASN A 33 4.07 4.73 12.60
C ASN A 33 3.73 4.49 11.12
N GLY A 34 2.46 4.21 10.85
CA GLY A 34 1.97 3.99 9.48
C GLY A 34 1.85 5.29 8.70
N ILE A 35 2.09 5.19 7.39
CA ILE A 35 1.89 6.27 6.43
C ILE A 35 0.92 5.80 5.36
N LEU A 36 -0.06 6.66 5.04
CA LEU A 36 -0.97 6.46 3.92
C LEU A 36 -0.53 7.33 2.75
N PHE A 37 -0.33 6.72 1.59
CA PHE A 37 -0.06 7.43 0.35
C PHE A 37 -1.35 7.73 -0.38
N TRP A 38 -1.44 8.92 -0.98
CA TRP A 38 -2.63 9.35 -1.73
C TRP A 38 -3.00 8.37 -2.83
N GLN A 39 -2.01 7.88 -3.58
CA GLN A 39 -2.23 6.87 -4.62
C GLN A 39 -2.93 5.62 -4.05
N VAL A 40 -2.46 5.13 -2.91
CA VAL A 40 -3.01 3.93 -2.26
C VAL A 40 -4.47 4.18 -1.82
N ILE A 41 -4.75 5.35 -1.26
CA ILE A 41 -6.11 5.72 -0.87
C ILE A 41 -7.05 5.67 -2.09
N CYS A 42 -6.64 6.31 -3.18
CA CYS A 42 -7.47 6.38 -4.40
C CYS A 42 -7.68 5.01 -5.03
N GLU A 43 -6.62 4.21 -5.14
CA GLU A 43 -6.71 2.87 -5.69
C GLU A 43 -7.58 1.95 -4.83
N PHE A 44 -7.47 2.06 -3.51
CA PHE A 44 -8.29 1.27 -2.59
C PHE A 44 -9.78 1.58 -2.75
N ILE A 45 -10.15 2.87 -2.75
CA ILE A 45 -11.54 3.28 -2.93
C ILE A 45 -12.07 2.78 -4.28
N ALA A 46 -11.29 2.97 -5.35
CA ALA A 46 -11.69 2.52 -6.68
C ALA A 46 -11.85 1.01 -6.78
N SER A 47 -10.99 0.24 -6.10
CA SER A 47 -11.03 -1.23 -6.14
C SER A 47 -12.19 -1.84 -5.35
N ALA A 48 -12.75 -1.09 -4.40
CA ALA A 48 -13.81 -1.58 -3.51
C ALA A 48 -15.07 -2.01 -4.26
N ARG A 49 -15.32 -1.47 -5.45
CA ARG A 49 -16.43 -1.89 -6.31
C ARG A 49 -16.41 -3.39 -6.60
N LYS A 50 -15.24 -4.01 -6.62
CA LYS A 50 -15.09 -5.46 -6.84
C LYS A 50 -15.68 -6.28 -5.70
N LEU A 51 -15.89 -5.66 -4.55
CA LEU A 51 -16.41 -6.32 -3.35
C LEU A 51 -17.89 -6.02 -3.09
N GLU A 52 -18.55 -5.28 -4.00
CA GLU A 52 -19.98 -4.96 -3.86
C GLU A 52 -20.84 -6.21 -3.68
N PRO A 53 -20.60 -7.33 -4.38
CA PRO A 53 -21.39 -8.55 -4.16
C PRO A 53 -21.29 -9.10 -2.74
N PHE A 54 -20.26 -8.70 -1.99
CA PHE A 54 -20.01 -9.14 -0.62
C PHE A 54 -20.37 -8.07 0.41
N GLY A 55 -21.04 -7.00 -0.02
CA GLY A 55 -21.51 -5.95 0.90
C GLY A 55 -20.52 -4.85 1.21
N TYR A 56 -19.42 -4.76 0.46
CA TYR A 56 -18.43 -3.71 0.63
C TYR A 56 -18.37 -2.85 -0.64
N ASP A 57 -18.39 -1.53 -0.49
CA ASP A 57 -18.45 -0.60 -1.61
C ASP A 57 -17.50 0.59 -1.42
N CYS A 58 -17.50 1.51 -2.39
CA CYS A 58 -16.63 2.69 -2.35
C CYS A 58 -16.91 3.59 -1.15
N GLU A 59 -18.17 3.70 -0.72
CA GLU A 59 -18.52 4.52 0.43
C GLU A 59 -17.94 3.96 1.72
N LYS A 60 -18.03 2.66 1.91
CA LYS A 60 -17.44 1.97 3.07
C LYS A 60 -15.91 2.06 3.03
N ALA A 61 -15.31 1.91 1.85
CA ALA A 61 -13.87 2.05 1.69
C ALA A 61 -13.40 3.45 2.05
N PHE A 62 -14.12 4.48 1.60
CA PHE A 62 -13.82 5.85 1.96
C PHE A 62 -13.88 6.05 3.47
N HIS A 63 -14.94 5.54 4.11
CA HIS A 63 -15.08 5.62 5.57
C HIS A 63 -13.90 4.94 6.28
N ASP A 64 -13.55 3.74 5.86
CA ASP A 64 -12.50 2.96 6.52
C ASP A 64 -11.13 3.61 6.37
N VAL A 65 -10.79 4.09 5.18
CA VAL A 65 -9.50 4.74 4.98
C VAL A 65 -9.43 6.11 5.66
N ARG A 66 -10.57 6.79 5.78
CA ARG A 66 -10.66 8.04 6.54
C ARG A 66 -10.38 7.79 8.02
N GLU A 67 -10.92 6.72 8.58
CA GLU A 67 -10.66 6.32 9.97
C GLU A 67 -9.18 5.97 10.17
N LEU A 68 -8.59 5.22 9.23
CA LEU A 68 -7.17 4.88 9.30
C LEU A 68 -6.31 6.14 9.25
N GLY A 69 -6.69 7.12 8.45
CA GLY A 69 -6.01 8.42 8.33
C GLY A 69 -6.04 9.27 9.60
N ARG A 70 -6.83 8.90 10.59
CA ARG A 70 -6.80 9.57 11.91
C ARG A 70 -5.63 9.09 12.77
N SER A 71 -5.15 7.87 12.50
CA SER A 71 -4.05 7.26 13.25
C SER A 71 -2.74 7.29 12.49
N TRP A 72 -2.80 7.23 11.16
CA TRP A 72 -1.64 7.25 10.28
C TRP A 72 -1.54 8.60 9.59
N ASP A 73 -0.33 9.07 9.34
CA ASP A 73 -0.10 10.27 8.55
C ASP A 73 -0.44 10.02 7.08
N THR A 74 -1.10 10.99 6.45
CA THR A 74 -1.36 10.96 5.02
C THR A 74 -0.37 11.87 4.32
N VAL A 75 0.27 11.38 3.27
CA VAL A 75 1.19 12.16 2.46
C VAL A 75 0.74 12.23 1.01
N PHE A 76 1.05 13.36 0.38
CA PHE A 76 0.65 13.65 -0.98
C PHE A 76 1.87 13.69 -1.90
N PRO A 77 1.74 13.16 -3.11
CA PRO A 77 2.84 13.20 -4.08
C PRO A 77 3.09 14.61 -4.60
N ASP A 78 4.30 14.85 -5.06
CA ASP A 78 4.69 16.09 -5.71
C ASP A 78 5.64 15.80 -6.87
N TRP A 79 6.27 16.84 -7.44
CA TRP A 79 7.20 16.66 -8.54
C TRP A 79 8.41 15.80 -8.16
N ALA A 80 8.88 15.88 -6.92
CA ALA A 80 9.99 15.02 -6.46
C ALA A 80 9.61 13.54 -6.51
N THR A 81 8.34 13.20 -6.25
CA THR A 81 7.84 11.82 -6.39
C THR A 81 7.97 11.35 -7.83
N LEU A 82 7.58 12.18 -8.79
CA LEU A 82 7.68 11.84 -10.21
C LEU A 82 9.13 11.72 -10.66
N ASP A 83 9.99 12.62 -10.25
CA ASP A 83 11.42 12.57 -10.59
C ASP A 83 12.04 11.27 -10.08
N GLY A 84 11.75 10.88 -8.85
CA GLY A 84 12.22 9.63 -8.26
C GLY A 84 11.67 8.41 -8.97
N ALA A 85 10.39 8.42 -9.35
CA ALA A 85 9.77 7.32 -10.07
C ALA A 85 10.39 7.14 -11.46
N MET A 86 10.64 8.22 -12.17
CA MET A 86 11.27 8.17 -13.50
C MET A 86 12.71 7.65 -13.42
N GLU A 87 13.44 8.03 -12.39
CA GLU A 87 14.78 7.48 -12.16
C GLU A 87 14.72 5.97 -11.93
N LEU A 88 13.79 5.49 -11.10
CA LEU A 88 13.65 4.07 -10.83
C LEU A 88 13.30 3.29 -12.09
N THR A 89 12.38 3.78 -12.92
CA THR A 89 12.02 3.12 -14.17
C THR A 89 13.17 3.09 -15.18
N SER A 90 14.11 4.02 -15.09
CA SER A 90 15.27 4.06 -16.00
C SER A 90 16.32 3.03 -15.66
N ARG A 91 16.41 2.59 -14.41
CA ARG A 91 17.45 1.64 -13.97
C ARG A 91 16.92 0.27 -13.57
N GLN A 92 15.59 0.09 -13.49
CA GLN A 92 14.98 -1.18 -13.12
C GLN A 92 13.76 -1.47 -13.96
N SER A 93 13.49 -2.76 -14.18
CA SER A 93 12.27 -3.20 -14.86
C SER A 93 11.11 -3.18 -13.88
N ILE A 94 10.46 -2.03 -13.75
CA ILE A 94 9.39 -1.80 -12.80
C ILE A 94 8.34 -0.90 -13.45
N SER A 95 7.06 -1.13 -13.14
CA SER A 95 5.99 -0.26 -13.65
C SER A 95 6.11 1.14 -13.06
N PHE A 96 5.60 2.13 -13.78
CA PHE A 96 5.58 3.50 -13.28
C PHE A 96 4.84 3.62 -11.94
N TRP A 97 3.69 2.93 -11.81
CA TRP A 97 2.89 3.00 -10.59
C TRP A 97 3.60 2.40 -9.38
N ASP A 98 4.30 1.29 -9.57
CA ASP A 98 5.11 0.69 -8.50
C ASP A 98 6.30 1.60 -8.17
N ALA A 99 6.95 2.17 -9.18
CA ALA A 99 8.03 3.11 -8.98
C ALA A 99 7.58 4.36 -8.21
N SER A 100 6.35 4.83 -8.47
CA SER A 100 5.77 5.98 -7.77
C SER A 100 5.59 5.70 -6.28
N ILE A 101 5.06 4.53 -5.92
CA ILE A 101 4.91 4.15 -4.50
C ILE A 101 6.26 4.01 -3.82
N ILE A 102 7.22 3.39 -4.49
CA ILE A 102 8.59 3.24 -3.94
C ILE A 102 9.23 4.62 -3.74
N SER A 103 9.08 5.51 -4.72
CA SER A 103 9.59 6.89 -4.61
C SER A 103 8.99 7.62 -3.41
N GLU A 104 7.67 7.50 -3.21
CA GLU A 104 7.01 8.07 -2.03
C GLU A 104 7.59 7.52 -0.73
N CYS A 105 7.83 6.22 -0.68
CA CYS A 105 8.46 5.60 0.49
C CYS A 105 9.82 6.22 0.79
N LEU A 106 10.67 6.31 -0.23
CA LEU A 106 12.03 6.83 -0.07
C LEU A 106 12.04 8.30 0.35
N LEU A 107 11.14 9.11 -0.19
CA LEU A 107 11.04 10.53 0.12
C LEU A 107 10.50 10.80 1.53
N ASN A 108 9.73 9.88 2.10
CA ASN A 108 9.06 10.07 3.37
C ASN A 108 9.66 9.24 4.52
N GLY A 109 10.84 8.68 4.33
CA GLY A 109 11.54 7.93 5.38
C GLY A 109 10.88 6.61 5.76
N VAL A 110 10.09 6.03 4.85
CA VAL A 110 9.53 4.69 5.05
C VAL A 110 10.64 3.67 4.90
N VAL A 111 10.76 2.78 5.88
CA VAL A 111 11.78 1.72 5.86
C VAL A 111 11.21 0.37 5.46
N ARG A 112 9.90 0.18 5.59
CA ARG A 112 9.21 -1.05 5.20
C ARG A 112 7.93 -0.74 4.45
N LEU A 113 7.80 -1.37 3.28
CA LEU A 113 6.58 -1.35 2.47
C LEU A 113 6.04 -2.78 2.39
N TYR A 114 4.80 -2.96 2.82
CA TYR A 114 4.12 -4.25 2.75
C TYR A 114 3.32 -4.32 1.46
N SER A 115 3.62 -5.30 0.61
CA SER A 115 2.95 -5.49 -0.68
C SER A 115 3.07 -6.94 -1.13
N GLU A 116 2.01 -7.45 -1.76
CA GLU A 116 2.04 -8.76 -2.40
C GLU A 116 2.66 -8.70 -3.80
N ASP A 117 2.46 -7.58 -4.51
CA ASP A 117 2.70 -7.49 -5.95
C ASP A 117 4.07 -6.96 -6.35
N LEU A 118 4.81 -6.37 -5.41
CA LEU A 118 6.13 -5.82 -5.71
C LEU A 118 7.18 -6.93 -5.65
N ASP A 119 7.65 -7.32 -6.81
CA ASP A 119 8.61 -8.43 -6.96
C ASP A 119 10.06 -7.94 -6.91
N THR A 120 10.39 -7.17 -5.90
CA THR A 120 11.75 -6.71 -5.66
C THR A 120 12.26 -7.41 -4.40
N HIS A 121 13.00 -8.48 -4.59
CA HIS A 121 13.34 -9.43 -3.53
C HIS A 121 14.14 -8.83 -2.38
N ASP A 122 15.00 -7.88 -2.66
CA ASP A 122 15.97 -7.37 -1.69
C ASP A 122 15.72 -5.93 -1.28
N GLY A 123 14.59 -5.36 -1.70
CA GLY A 123 14.32 -3.96 -1.46
C GLY A 123 15.08 -3.04 -2.43
N ILE A 124 14.89 -1.75 -2.27
CA ILE A 124 15.47 -0.72 -3.14
C ILE A 124 15.97 0.42 -2.27
N ASP A 125 17.24 0.77 -2.41
CA ASP A 125 17.85 1.94 -1.76
C ASP A 125 17.56 2.04 -0.25
N GLY A 126 17.60 0.90 0.45
CA GLY A 126 17.35 0.83 1.88
C GLY A 126 15.89 0.58 2.27
N LEU A 127 14.98 0.59 1.30
CA LEU A 127 13.58 0.21 1.53
C LEU A 127 13.43 -1.31 1.51
N GLU A 128 12.92 -1.88 2.60
CA GLU A 128 12.54 -3.29 2.65
C GLU A 128 11.12 -3.46 2.13
N ILE A 129 10.92 -4.42 1.22
CA ILE A 129 9.59 -4.74 0.69
C ILE A 129 9.21 -6.13 1.17
N ILE A 130 8.08 -6.24 1.86
CA ILE A 130 7.66 -7.48 2.53
C ILE A 130 6.31 -7.91 1.99
N ASN A 131 6.24 -9.17 1.53
CA ASN A 131 4.97 -9.81 1.23
C ASN A 131 4.47 -10.53 2.51
N PRO A 132 3.44 -10.00 3.19
CA PRO A 132 2.98 -10.59 4.45
C PRO A 132 2.22 -11.90 4.27
N PHE A 133 1.89 -12.26 3.04
CA PHE A 133 1.12 -13.47 2.73
C PHE A 133 1.99 -14.67 2.43
N ARG A 134 3.28 -14.49 2.32
CA ARG A 134 4.22 -15.61 2.19
C ARG A 134 4.38 -16.28 3.55
N ASN A 135 4.30 -17.59 3.55
CA ASN A 135 4.65 -18.35 4.75
C ASN A 135 6.16 -18.24 5.00
N PRO A 136 6.53 -17.97 6.25
CA PRO A 136 7.95 -17.97 6.62
C PRO A 136 8.56 -19.38 6.49
#